data_b9d82f8a9e702e5ad7936b48af2823f7
#
_entry.id   b9d82f8a9e702e5ad7936b48af2823f7
#
_cell.length_a   1.000
_cell.length_b   1.000
_cell.length_c   1.000
_cell.angle_alpha   90.00
_cell.angle_beta   90.00
_cell.angle_gamma   90.00
#
_symmetry.space_group_name_H-M   'P 1'
#
loop_
_entity.id
_entity.type
_entity.pdbx_description
1 polymer ?
#
loop_
_entity_poly.entity_id
_entity_poly.type
_entity_poly.pdbx_seq_one_letter_code
_entity_poly.pdbx_strand_id
1 'polypeptide(L)'
;MSQYAWVFGLTGNLLVFIGWVVVYINAKNISTRSEIKSVVDSLIKNYSELSDLGMEYWFNSGSGYESSEHYISIAMSKVTLSYGMIRFLNDRGLNVDANLASISFLLTYDCENVSYFKEIDRHSKANDINNESITCINNILDSFHKKYPPSHYIDLNAWQRSLGPH
;
A
#
# COMPACT_ATOMS: atom_id res chain seq x y z
N MET A 1 -45.29 41.69 8.10
CA MET A 1 -43.99 40.97 8.23
C MET A 1 -44.08 39.45 8.04
N SER A 2 -45.22 38.88 7.68
CA SER A 2 -45.38 37.42 7.55
C SER A 2 -45.17 36.84 6.11
N GLN A 3 -45.04 37.68 5.09
CA GLN A 3 -44.96 37.21 3.71
C GLN A 3 -43.65 36.49 3.33
N TYR A 4 -42.57 36.67 4.05
CA TYR A 4 -41.26 36.07 3.76
C TYR A 4 -40.81 34.97 4.77
N ALA A 5 -41.62 34.66 5.79
CA ALA A 5 -41.26 33.65 6.78
C ALA A 5 -41.05 32.25 6.19
N TRP A 6 -41.82 31.89 5.13
CA TRP A 6 -41.67 30.63 4.43
C TRP A 6 -40.35 30.55 3.62
N VAL A 7 -39.85 31.69 3.10
CA VAL A 7 -38.58 31.76 2.37
C VAL A 7 -37.41 31.43 3.30
N PHE A 8 -37.41 31.96 4.55
CA PHE A 8 -36.41 31.64 5.55
C PHE A 8 -36.45 30.18 5.98
N GLY A 9 -37.63 29.58 6.09
CA GLY A 9 -37.77 28.16 6.38
C GLY A 9 -37.22 27.28 5.26
N LEU A 10 -37.49 27.65 4.01
CA LEU A 10 -37.03 26.89 2.84
C LEU A 10 -35.52 27.01 2.61
N THR A 11 -34.95 28.21 2.79
CA THR A 11 -33.49 28.41 2.72
C THR A 11 -32.75 27.72 3.86
N GLY A 12 -33.31 27.71 5.07
CA GLY A 12 -32.76 26.96 6.20
C GLY A 12 -32.68 25.47 5.93
N ASN A 13 -33.76 24.87 5.45
CA ASN A 13 -33.78 23.45 5.08
C ASN A 13 -32.81 23.12 3.95
N LEU A 14 -32.68 23.99 2.94
CA LEU A 14 -31.72 23.82 1.83
C LEU A 14 -30.28 23.82 2.34
N LEU A 15 -29.93 24.74 3.23
CA LEU A 15 -28.59 24.82 3.85
C LEU A 15 -28.26 23.58 4.66
N VAL A 16 -29.23 23.06 5.44
CA VAL A 16 -29.06 21.81 6.18
C VAL A 16 -28.82 20.64 5.23
N PHE A 17 -29.58 20.55 4.14
CA PHE A 17 -29.40 19.50 3.14
C PHE A 17 -28.03 19.56 2.49
N ILE A 18 -27.57 20.74 2.08
CA ILE A 18 -26.22 20.94 1.52
C ILE A 18 -25.15 20.53 2.53
N GLY A 19 -25.32 20.91 3.80
CA GLY A 19 -24.40 20.50 4.88
C GLY A 19 -24.30 18.99 5.00
N TRP A 20 -25.44 18.28 4.95
CA TRP A 20 -25.47 16.80 4.97
C TRP A 20 -24.74 16.17 3.79
N VAL A 21 -24.94 16.70 2.58
CA VAL A 21 -24.24 16.21 1.38
C VAL A 21 -22.73 16.39 1.52
N VAL A 22 -22.25 17.52 1.99
CA VAL A 22 -20.82 17.79 2.21
C VAL A 22 -20.24 16.83 3.24
N VAL A 23 -20.92 16.60 4.38
CA VAL A 23 -20.50 15.67 5.41
C VAL A 23 -20.45 14.25 4.85
N TYR A 24 -21.45 13.83 4.11
CA TYR A 24 -21.50 12.50 3.49
C TYR A 24 -20.34 12.26 2.52
N ILE A 25 -20.06 13.23 1.63
CA ILE A 25 -18.94 13.14 0.68
C ILE A 25 -17.60 13.04 1.41
N ASN A 26 -17.40 13.88 2.43
CA ASN A 26 -16.18 13.84 3.23
C ASN A 26 -16.00 12.52 3.97
N ALA A 27 -17.06 12.02 4.61
CA ALA A 27 -17.04 10.72 5.30
C ALA A 27 -16.68 9.57 4.35
N LYS A 28 -17.28 9.56 3.14
CA LYS A 28 -16.99 8.58 2.11
C LYS A 28 -15.54 8.65 1.65
N ASN A 29 -14.99 9.84 1.43
CA ASN A 29 -13.60 10.02 1.01
C ASN A 29 -12.61 9.53 2.08
N ILE A 30 -12.87 9.84 3.36
CA ILE A 30 -12.07 9.39 4.49
C ILE A 30 -12.10 7.86 4.60
N SER A 31 -13.29 7.25 4.49
CA SER A 31 -13.47 5.80 4.54
C SER A 31 -12.70 5.10 3.41
N THR A 32 -12.82 5.60 2.18
CA THR A 32 -12.11 5.04 1.03
C THR A 32 -10.59 5.14 1.19
N ARG A 33 -10.09 6.27 1.68
CA ARG A 33 -8.65 6.45 1.95
C ARG A 33 -8.16 5.48 3.01
N SER A 34 -8.92 5.28 4.08
CA SER A 34 -8.59 4.35 5.18
C SER A 34 -8.55 2.90 4.69
N GLU A 35 -9.53 2.49 3.86
CA GLU A 35 -9.57 1.16 3.25
C GLU A 35 -8.34 0.92 2.37
N ILE A 36 -8.03 1.86 1.47
CA ILE A 36 -6.86 1.76 0.59
C ILE A 36 -5.56 1.69 1.41
N LYS A 37 -5.44 2.54 2.45
CA LYS A 37 -4.27 2.51 3.33
C LYS A 37 -4.09 1.15 4.01
N SER A 38 -5.16 0.56 4.52
CA SER A 38 -5.11 -0.76 5.17
C SER A 38 -4.61 -1.86 4.20
N VAL A 39 -5.03 -1.82 2.93
CA VAL A 39 -4.55 -2.78 1.92
C VAL A 39 -3.10 -2.50 1.54
N VAL A 40 -2.68 -1.24 1.45
CA VAL A 40 -1.28 -0.85 1.22
C VAL A 40 -0.39 -1.36 2.35
N ASP A 41 -0.77 -1.12 3.62
CA ASP A 41 -0.02 -1.60 4.78
C ASP A 41 0.09 -3.14 4.79
N SER A 42 -0.99 -3.84 4.42
CA SER A 42 -1.01 -5.30 4.30
C SER A 42 -0.11 -5.80 3.17
N LEU A 43 -0.09 -5.11 2.04
CA LEU A 43 0.77 -5.42 0.89
C LEU A 43 2.25 -5.25 1.24
N ILE A 44 2.61 -4.15 1.90
CA ILE A 44 3.98 -3.89 2.38
C ILE A 44 4.42 -4.99 3.34
N LYS A 45 3.57 -5.34 4.30
CA LYS A 45 3.84 -6.45 5.23
C LYS A 45 4.09 -7.76 4.49
N ASN A 46 3.27 -8.07 3.48
CA ASN A 46 3.42 -9.30 2.71
C ASN A 46 4.72 -9.32 1.89
N TYR A 47 5.18 -8.19 1.34
CA TYR A 47 6.48 -8.09 0.69
C TYR A 47 7.65 -8.23 1.67
N SER A 48 7.56 -7.67 2.89
CA SER A 48 8.54 -7.92 3.94
C SER A 48 8.60 -9.40 4.30
N GLU A 49 7.47 -10.07 4.47
CA GLU A 49 7.41 -11.49 4.76
C GLU A 49 7.92 -12.37 3.60
N LEU A 50 7.77 -11.94 2.34
CA LEU A 50 8.38 -12.59 1.17
C LEU A 50 9.90 -12.44 1.18
N SER A 51 10.40 -11.26 1.54
CA SER A 51 11.83 -11.01 1.70
C SER A 51 12.42 -11.90 2.79
N ASP A 52 11.81 -11.93 3.97
CA ASP A 52 12.27 -12.74 5.10
C ASP A 52 12.28 -14.23 4.74
N LEU A 53 11.20 -14.71 4.11
CA LEU A 53 11.07 -16.09 3.64
C LEU A 53 12.19 -16.46 2.66
N GLY A 54 12.46 -15.61 1.68
CA GLY A 54 13.51 -15.85 0.68
C GLY A 54 14.91 -15.79 1.31
N MET A 55 15.18 -14.78 2.12
CA MET A 55 16.46 -14.67 2.84
C MET A 55 16.71 -15.88 3.72
N GLU A 56 15.74 -16.29 4.54
CA GLU A 56 15.85 -17.45 5.41
C GLU A 56 16.15 -18.72 4.62
N TYR A 57 15.43 -18.95 3.52
CA TYR A 57 15.63 -20.12 2.67
C TYR A 57 17.05 -20.17 2.07
N TRP A 58 17.51 -19.08 1.47
CA TRP A 58 18.81 -19.03 0.82
C TRP A 58 19.98 -19.01 1.79
N PHE A 59 19.90 -18.30 2.93
CA PHE A 59 20.95 -18.30 3.95
C PHE A 59 21.11 -19.67 4.60
N ASN A 60 20.01 -20.36 4.89
CA ASN A 60 20.03 -21.65 5.58
C ASN A 60 20.12 -22.87 4.64
N SER A 61 20.42 -22.67 3.36
CA SER A 61 20.49 -23.76 2.37
C SER A 61 19.21 -24.61 2.31
N GLY A 62 18.05 -24.01 2.53
CA GLY A 62 16.76 -24.68 2.56
C GLY A 62 16.48 -25.49 3.83
N SER A 63 17.36 -25.52 4.81
CA SER A 63 17.29 -26.43 5.99
C SER A 63 16.09 -26.18 6.91
N GLY A 64 15.41 -25.05 6.80
CA GLY A 64 14.19 -24.73 7.57
C GLY A 64 12.89 -25.28 6.96
N TYR A 65 12.94 -25.94 5.82
CA TYR A 65 11.76 -26.39 5.06
C TYR A 65 11.83 -27.91 4.80
N GLU A 66 10.66 -28.57 4.77
CA GLU A 66 10.59 -30.01 4.51
C GLU A 66 11.09 -30.37 3.09
N SER A 67 10.82 -29.47 2.13
CA SER A 67 11.29 -29.60 0.75
C SER A 67 11.27 -28.26 0.03
N SER A 68 11.91 -28.19 -1.14
CA SER A 68 11.84 -27.01 -2.03
C SER A 68 10.42 -26.75 -2.50
N GLU A 69 9.61 -27.82 -2.75
CA GLU A 69 8.20 -27.66 -3.14
C GLU A 69 7.38 -27.04 -2.03
N HIS A 70 7.64 -27.38 -0.76
CA HIS A 70 6.97 -26.76 0.38
C HIS A 70 7.30 -25.26 0.44
N TYR A 71 8.58 -24.88 0.32
CA TYR A 71 9.00 -23.49 0.22
C TYR A 71 8.31 -22.75 -0.94
N ILE A 72 8.35 -23.34 -2.17
CA ILE A 72 7.69 -22.75 -3.35
C ILE A 72 6.21 -22.54 -3.10
N SER A 73 5.53 -23.51 -2.50
CA SER A 73 4.09 -23.42 -2.20
C SER A 73 3.77 -22.23 -1.31
N ILE A 74 4.56 -22.01 -0.24
CA ILE A 74 4.41 -20.87 0.67
C ILE A 74 4.68 -19.56 -0.07
N ALA A 75 5.80 -19.47 -0.82
CA ALA A 75 6.19 -18.29 -1.56
C ALA A 75 5.11 -17.91 -2.59
N MET A 76 4.64 -18.85 -3.39
CA MET A 76 3.63 -18.62 -4.42
C MET A 76 2.26 -18.27 -3.86
N SER A 77 1.91 -18.80 -2.67
CA SER A 77 0.69 -18.37 -1.96
C SER A 77 0.74 -16.89 -1.60
N LYS A 78 1.88 -16.41 -1.07
CA LYS A 78 2.09 -14.99 -0.74
C LYS A 78 2.14 -14.10 -1.99
N VAL A 79 2.76 -14.56 -3.08
CA VAL A 79 2.77 -13.86 -4.37
C VAL A 79 1.33 -13.72 -4.91
N THR A 80 0.53 -14.79 -4.84
CA THR A 80 -0.87 -14.78 -5.28
C THR A 80 -1.70 -13.79 -4.43
N LEU A 81 -1.47 -13.76 -3.12
CA LEU A 81 -2.12 -12.79 -2.23
C LEU A 81 -1.75 -11.35 -2.61
N SER A 82 -0.46 -11.08 -2.88
CA SER A 82 0.00 -9.77 -3.37
C SER A 82 -0.70 -9.38 -4.66
N TYR A 83 -0.85 -10.30 -5.61
CA TYR A 83 -1.56 -10.04 -6.87
C TYR A 83 -3.01 -9.59 -6.63
N GLY A 84 -3.72 -10.26 -5.73
CA GLY A 84 -5.08 -9.88 -5.34
C GLY A 84 -5.16 -8.47 -4.75
N MET A 85 -4.22 -8.13 -3.85
CA MET A 85 -4.14 -6.79 -3.24
C MET A 85 -3.80 -5.70 -4.29
N ILE A 86 -2.83 -5.94 -5.18
CA ILE A 86 -2.47 -5.01 -6.25
C ILE A 86 -3.64 -4.78 -7.19
N ARG A 87 -4.33 -5.85 -7.60
CA ARG A 87 -5.55 -5.73 -8.42
C ARG A 87 -6.60 -4.87 -7.74
N PHE A 88 -6.89 -5.12 -6.46
CA PHE A 88 -7.83 -4.31 -5.68
C PHE A 88 -7.42 -2.84 -5.65
N LEU A 89 -6.14 -2.53 -5.41
CA LEU A 89 -5.62 -1.16 -5.39
C LEU A 89 -5.75 -0.48 -6.76
N ASN A 90 -5.46 -1.21 -7.84
CA ASN A 90 -5.61 -0.71 -9.22
C ASN A 90 -7.08 -0.43 -9.56
N ASP A 91 -8.00 -1.31 -9.19
CA ASP A 91 -9.46 -1.11 -9.37
C ASP A 91 -9.97 0.14 -8.60
N ARG A 92 -9.29 0.51 -7.50
CA ARG A 92 -9.54 1.76 -6.76
C ARG A 92 -8.74 2.95 -7.30
N GLY A 93 -8.07 2.79 -8.44
CA GLY A 93 -7.31 3.83 -9.14
C GLY A 93 -6.00 4.20 -8.43
N LEU A 94 -5.42 3.32 -7.63
CA LEU A 94 -4.06 3.41 -7.13
C LEU A 94 -3.19 2.52 -8.01
N ASN A 95 -2.58 3.07 -9.05
CA ASN A 95 -1.69 2.32 -9.92
C ASN A 95 -0.39 1.98 -9.18
N VAL A 96 -0.29 0.73 -8.75
CA VAL A 96 0.85 0.19 -8.03
C VAL A 96 1.79 -0.48 -9.03
N ASP A 97 2.99 0.05 -9.19
CA ASP A 97 4.07 -0.58 -9.95
C ASP A 97 4.90 -1.47 -9.01
N ALA A 98 4.42 -2.70 -8.82
CA ALA A 98 5.11 -3.73 -8.05
C ALA A 98 5.38 -4.91 -8.98
N ASN A 99 6.67 -5.17 -9.24
CA ASN A 99 7.11 -6.20 -10.18
C ASN A 99 6.99 -7.61 -9.58
N LEU A 100 5.76 -8.14 -9.55
CA LEU A 100 5.49 -9.48 -9.03
C LEU A 100 6.20 -10.59 -9.82
N ALA A 101 6.44 -10.38 -11.10
CA ALA A 101 7.14 -11.38 -11.93
C ALA A 101 8.61 -11.50 -11.51
N SER A 102 9.28 -10.37 -11.25
CA SER A 102 10.68 -10.35 -10.80
C SER A 102 10.82 -11.02 -9.44
N ILE A 103 10.01 -10.62 -8.45
CA ILE A 103 10.10 -11.20 -7.11
C ILE A 103 9.76 -12.71 -7.11
N SER A 104 8.73 -13.12 -7.87
CA SER A 104 8.38 -14.53 -8.02
C SER A 104 9.52 -15.35 -8.64
N PHE A 105 10.16 -14.83 -9.67
CA PHE A 105 11.31 -15.44 -10.30
C PHE A 105 12.48 -15.57 -9.33
N LEU A 106 12.84 -14.51 -8.63
CA LEU A 106 13.95 -14.53 -7.66
C LEU A 106 13.72 -15.52 -6.53
N LEU A 107 12.48 -15.64 -6.05
CA LEU A 107 12.13 -16.56 -4.98
C LEU A 107 12.21 -18.03 -5.44
N THR A 108 11.81 -18.36 -6.67
CA THR A 108 11.61 -19.76 -7.09
C THR A 108 12.70 -20.29 -8.01
N TYR A 109 13.42 -19.43 -8.72
CA TYR A 109 14.43 -19.85 -9.68
C TYR A 109 15.60 -20.58 -9.01
N ASP A 110 15.86 -21.82 -9.42
CA ASP A 110 16.92 -22.70 -8.90
C ASP A 110 16.83 -23.05 -7.40
N CYS A 111 15.70 -22.81 -6.74
CA CYS A 111 15.57 -23.12 -5.31
C CYS A 111 15.73 -24.62 -5.01
N GLU A 112 15.39 -25.50 -5.95
CA GLU A 112 15.57 -26.97 -5.84
C GLU A 112 17.05 -27.37 -5.68
N ASN A 113 17.96 -26.55 -6.21
CA ASN A 113 19.37 -26.77 -6.23
C ASN A 113 20.13 -26.01 -5.13
N VAL A 114 19.45 -25.42 -4.15
CA VAL A 114 20.03 -24.52 -3.14
C VAL A 114 21.26 -25.13 -2.42
N SER A 115 21.27 -26.43 -2.17
CA SER A 115 22.35 -27.16 -1.50
C SER A 115 23.63 -27.26 -2.33
N TYR A 116 23.54 -27.10 -3.65
CA TYR A 116 24.68 -27.14 -4.57
C TYR A 116 25.35 -25.77 -4.76
N PHE A 117 24.67 -24.68 -4.37
CA PHE A 117 25.21 -23.34 -4.49
C PHE A 117 26.28 -23.09 -3.43
N LYS A 118 27.33 -22.37 -3.81
CA LYS A 118 28.30 -21.84 -2.86
C LYS A 118 27.63 -20.82 -1.93
N GLU A 119 28.14 -20.70 -0.74
CA GLU A 119 27.61 -19.76 0.27
C GLU A 119 27.50 -18.32 -0.27
N ILE A 120 28.54 -17.86 -0.99
CA ILE A 120 28.57 -16.50 -1.58
C ILE A 120 27.43 -16.30 -2.61
N ASP A 121 27.13 -17.31 -3.41
CA ASP A 121 26.09 -17.23 -4.43
C ASP A 121 24.68 -17.25 -3.79
N ARG A 122 24.50 -18.02 -2.71
CA ARG A 122 23.28 -18.03 -1.91
C ARG A 122 23.04 -16.69 -1.24
N HIS A 123 24.07 -16.09 -0.64
CA HIS A 123 24.00 -14.76 -0.05
C HIS A 123 23.67 -13.68 -1.08
N SER A 124 24.23 -13.79 -2.30
CA SER A 124 23.88 -12.89 -3.39
C SER A 124 22.39 -12.98 -3.74
N LYS A 125 21.85 -14.20 -3.93
CA LYS A 125 20.43 -14.42 -4.20
C LYS A 125 19.52 -13.90 -3.08
N ALA A 126 19.89 -14.14 -1.82
CA ALA A 126 19.15 -13.60 -0.68
C ALA A 126 19.08 -12.07 -0.71
N ASN A 127 20.23 -11.42 -1.00
CA ASN A 127 20.30 -9.97 -1.12
C ASN A 127 19.49 -9.44 -2.31
N ASP A 128 19.48 -10.15 -3.46
CA ASP A 128 18.69 -9.76 -4.62
C ASP A 128 17.19 -9.79 -4.32
N ILE A 129 16.70 -10.82 -3.61
CA ILE A 129 15.32 -10.92 -3.13
C ILE A 129 14.96 -9.74 -2.21
N ASN A 130 15.85 -9.45 -1.24
CA ASN A 130 15.63 -8.34 -0.31
C ASN A 130 15.58 -6.99 -1.04
N ASN A 131 16.52 -6.73 -1.93
CA ASN A 131 16.60 -5.48 -2.70
C ASN A 131 15.37 -5.28 -3.60
N GLU A 132 14.92 -6.34 -4.28
CA GLU A 132 13.71 -6.27 -5.10
C GLU A 132 12.47 -6.03 -4.25
N SER A 133 12.37 -6.69 -3.10
CA SER A 133 11.26 -6.47 -2.15
C SER A 133 11.22 -5.03 -1.64
N ILE A 134 12.37 -4.46 -1.27
CA ILE A 134 12.48 -3.04 -0.84
C ILE A 134 12.08 -2.11 -1.97
N THR A 135 12.52 -2.40 -3.20
CA THR A 135 12.15 -1.60 -4.39
C THR A 135 10.65 -1.60 -4.62
N CYS A 136 10.00 -2.77 -4.54
CA CYS A 136 8.55 -2.89 -4.63
C CYS A 136 7.84 -2.12 -3.51
N ILE A 137 8.30 -2.22 -2.26
CA ILE A 137 7.74 -1.48 -1.12
C ILE A 137 7.81 0.03 -1.36
N ASN A 138 8.96 0.55 -1.82
CA ASN A 138 9.12 1.96 -2.10
C ASN A 138 8.17 2.42 -3.22
N ASN A 139 8.04 1.66 -4.30
CA ASN A 139 7.10 1.96 -5.38
C ASN A 139 5.65 1.99 -4.92
N ILE A 140 5.25 1.08 -4.01
CA ILE A 140 3.93 1.05 -3.40
C ILE A 140 3.69 2.32 -2.57
N LEU A 141 4.65 2.70 -1.72
CA LEU A 141 4.59 3.91 -0.89
C LEU A 141 4.51 5.18 -1.75
N ASP A 142 5.34 5.27 -2.77
CA ASP A 142 5.36 6.41 -3.70
C ASP A 142 4.03 6.55 -4.45
N SER A 143 3.45 5.45 -4.91
CA SER A 143 2.14 5.43 -5.56
C SER A 143 1.05 5.91 -4.60
N PHE A 144 1.10 5.47 -3.34
CA PHE A 144 0.15 5.91 -2.31
C PHE A 144 0.31 7.40 -1.98
N HIS A 145 1.54 7.89 -1.79
CA HIS A 145 1.80 9.30 -1.47
C HIS A 145 1.46 10.24 -2.63
N LYS A 146 1.67 9.81 -3.88
CA LYS A 146 1.25 10.58 -5.06
C LYS A 146 -0.27 10.77 -5.11
N LYS A 147 -1.03 9.72 -4.77
CA LYS A 147 -2.50 9.79 -4.79
C LYS A 147 -3.06 10.49 -3.55
N TYR A 148 -2.46 10.28 -2.40
CA TYR A 148 -2.88 10.80 -1.11
C TYR A 148 -1.74 11.58 -0.45
N PRO A 149 -1.37 12.75 -0.99
CA PRO A 149 -0.30 13.55 -0.40
C PRO A 149 -0.64 13.85 1.06
N PRO A 150 0.36 13.92 1.95
CA PRO A 150 0.15 14.36 3.31
C PRO A 150 -0.54 15.72 3.25
N SER A 151 -1.67 15.86 3.96
CA SER A 151 -2.31 17.17 4.11
C SER A 151 -1.28 18.09 4.74
N HIS A 152 -0.86 19.11 4.02
CA HIS A 152 -0.11 20.19 4.65
C HIS A 152 -0.97 20.70 5.78
N TYR A 153 -0.46 20.64 7.01
CA TYR A 153 -1.07 21.38 8.13
C TYR A 153 -1.27 22.80 7.62
N ILE A 154 -2.50 23.32 7.80
CA ILE A 154 -2.74 24.75 7.58
C ILE A 154 -1.72 25.43 8.46
N ASP A 155 -0.69 26.05 7.85
CA ASP A 155 0.26 26.86 8.59
C ASP A 155 -0.51 28.09 9.07
N LEU A 156 -1.06 27.98 10.27
CA LEU A 156 -1.80 29.07 10.91
C LEU A 156 -0.97 30.34 11.00
N ASN A 157 0.36 30.20 11.07
CA ASN A 157 1.28 31.35 11.06
C ASN A 157 1.39 31.96 9.65
N ALA A 158 1.33 31.17 8.58
CA ALA A 158 1.27 31.70 7.22
C ALA A 158 -0.08 32.38 6.96
N TRP A 159 -1.17 31.82 7.48
CA TRP A 159 -2.50 32.42 7.39
C TRP A 159 -2.60 33.72 8.18
N GLN A 160 -2.09 33.78 9.43
CA GLN A 160 -2.00 35.04 10.22
C GLN A 160 -1.15 36.11 9.53
N ARG A 161 -0.04 35.74 8.89
CA ARG A 161 0.79 36.65 8.11
C ARG A 161 0.08 37.20 6.87
N SER A 162 -0.81 36.45 6.27
CA SER A 162 -1.60 36.88 5.11
C SER A 162 -2.71 37.88 5.45
N LEU A 163 -3.11 37.96 6.74
CA LEU A 163 -4.13 38.91 7.20
C LEU A 163 -3.58 40.35 7.42
N GLY A 164 -2.25 40.55 7.32
CA GLY A 164 -1.60 41.87 7.44
C GLY A 164 -1.70 42.48 8.85
N PRO A 165 -0.81 43.42 9.20
CA PRO A 165 -1.00 44.23 10.39
C PRO A 165 -2.12 45.25 10.11
N HIS A 166 -3.13 45.26 10.96
CA HIS A 166 -4.09 46.37 11.03
C HIS A 166 -3.47 47.55 11.72
#